data_a84c86876107877e397058f3c9360981
#
_entry.id   a84c86876107877e397058f3c9360981
#
_cell.length_a   1.000
_cell.length_b   1.000
_cell.length_c   1.000
_cell.angle_alpha   90.00
_cell.angle_beta   90.00
_cell.angle_gamma   90.00
#
_symmetry.space_group_name_H-M   'P 1'
#
loop_
_entity.id
_entity.type
_entity.pdbx_description
1 polymer ?
#
loop_
_entity_poly.entity_id
_entity_poly.type
_entity_poly.pdbx_seq_one_letter_code
_entity_poly.pdbx_strand_id
1 'polypeptide(L)'
;MNQKALKTLEFDKIIHRLTEHAASVGAKKKCTELVPVTSLWEIERAQTQTADALRRIWQKGSISFGGIRDIRSSMKRLEIGGILGMGELRQIMSLLEAAGQVQKYGAHERDDEKADSLDESFEFLDPVPALCSEIRRCILADDEMADDASSALFSIRRSMRQMNDKVHNTLNAMVNGAVRTYLQDAVITMRDGRYCLPVKAEHRSQVPGMIHDQSATGSTLFIEPMAVVKLNNDFKELLLKEQQEIEKILSELSEKTAAYADQISGDYDVLVELDFIFAKAMLAKEMNAVRPVFNDQRRISIKEGRHPLLDPKKVVPVTV
;
A
#
# COMPACT_ATOMS: atom_id res chain seq x y z
N MET A 1 19.86 1.57 -31.03
CA MET A 1 19.10 0.98 -32.13
C MET A 1 18.20 2.02 -32.76
N ASN A 2 17.94 1.96 -34.12
CA ASN A 2 17.14 2.98 -34.81
C ASN A 2 15.66 2.80 -34.43
N GLN A 3 14.99 3.88 -34.00
CA GLN A 3 13.56 3.92 -33.63
C GLN A 3 12.65 3.37 -34.77
N LYS A 4 13.02 3.64 -36.05
CA LYS A 4 12.30 3.12 -37.21
C LYS A 4 12.36 1.59 -37.27
N ALA A 5 13.49 0.99 -36.91
CA ALA A 5 13.65 -0.47 -36.90
C ALA A 5 12.79 -1.11 -35.78
N LEU A 6 12.77 -0.53 -34.57
CA LEU A 6 11.92 -1.00 -33.47
C LEU A 6 10.43 -0.98 -33.84
N LYS A 7 9.99 0.09 -34.50
CA LYS A 7 8.60 0.22 -34.97
C LYS A 7 8.26 -0.80 -36.07
N THR A 8 9.19 -1.03 -37.01
CA THR A 8 9.00 -2.01 -38.07
C THR A 8 8.93 -3.44 -37.54
N LEU A 9 9.67 -3.73 -36.49
CA LEU A 9 9.68 -5.03 -35.80
C LEU A 9 8.52 -5.16 -34.76
N GLU A 10 7.65 -4.16 -34.64
CA GLU A 10 6.55 -4.15 -33.69
C GLU A 10 7.01 -4.43 -32.24
N PHE A 11 8.19 -3.95 -31.88
CA PHE A 11 8.81 -4.17 -30.57
C PHE A 11 7.96 -3.63 -29.44
N ASP A 12 7.24 -2.54 -29.64
CA ASP A 12 6.29 -1.94 -28.72
C ASP A 12 5.17 -2.91 -28.31
N LYS A 13 4.69 -3.76 -29.20
CA LYS A 13 3.70 -4.79 -28.89
C LYS A 13 4.25 -5.88 -27.98
N ILE A 14 5.51 -6.25 -28.16
CA ILE A 14 6.19 -7.20 -27.27
C ILE A 14 6.42 -6.59 -25.90
N ILE A 15 6.81 -5.32 -25.84
CA ILE A 15 6.95 -4.57 -24.57
C ILE A 15 5.61 -4.47 -23.84
N HIS A 16 4.51 -4.23 -24.55
CA HIS A 16 3.18 -4.20 -23.96
C HIS A 16 2.83 -5.55 -23.30
N ARG A 17 3.00 -6.67 -24.01
CA ARG A 17 2.79 -8.02 -23.45
C ARG A 17 3.70 -8.29 -22.25
N LEU A 18 4.97 -7.88 -22.32
CA LEU A 18 5.89 -8.01 -21.19
C LEU A 18 5.40 -7.25 -19.96
N THR A 19 4.90 -6.02 -20.16
CA THR A 19 4.39 -5.17 -19.09
C THR A 19 3.14 -5.76 -18.39
N GLU A 20 2.33 -6.54 -19.11
CA GLU A 20 1.17 -7.24 -18.54
C GLU A 20 1.56 -8.32 -17.53
N HIS A 21 2.74 -8.91 -17.67
CA HIS A 21 3.28 -9.91 -16.73
C HIS A 21 3.92 -9.29 -15.48
N ALA A 22 4.28 -8.01 -15.51
CA ALA A 22 4.84 -7.33 -14.34
C ALA A 22 3.75 -6.87 -13.37
N ALA A 23 3.94 -7.09 -12.09
CA ALA A 23 2.97 -6.73 -11.05
C ALA A 23 3.20 -5.31 -10.51
N SER A 24 4.43 -4.96 -10.14
CA SER A 24 4.78 -3.69 -9.53
C SER A 24 4.92 -2.55 -10.55
N VAL A 25 4.63 -1.33 -10.10
CA VAL A 25 4.83 -0.12 -10.92
C VAL A 25 6.29 0.04 -11.34
N GLY A 26 7.23 -0.30 -10.45
CA GLY A 26 8.67 -0.26 -10.75
C GLY A 26 9.08 -1.22 -11.86
N ALA A 27 8.61 -2.47 -11.83
CA ALA A 27 8.89 -3.46 -12.87
C ALA A 27 8.21 -3.10 -14.20
N LYS A 28 6.97 -2.61 -14.17
CA LYS A 28 6.28 -2.10 -15.37
C LYS A 28 7.07 -0.97 -16.04
N LYS A 29 7.62 -0.06 -15.23
CA LYS A 29 8.49 0.99 -15.74
C LYS A 29 9.75 0.41 -16.39
N LYS A 30 10.43 -0.55 -15.75
CA LYS A 30 11.59 -1.25 -16.34
C LYS A 30 11.22 -1.96 -17.66
N CYS A 31 10.04 -2.57 -17.75
CA CYS A 31 9.55 -3.15 -19.00
C CYS A 31 9.42 -2.10 -20.12
N THR A 32 8.79 -0.95 -19.84
CA THR A 32 8.58 0.11 -20.83
C THR A 32 9.85 0.83 -21.23
N GLU A 33 10.85 0.89 -20.35
CA GLU A 33 12.17 1.50 -20.60
C GLU A 33 13.17 0.50 -21.23
N LEU A 34 12.78 -0.77 -21.42
CA LEU A 34 13.66 -1.79 -22.00
C LEU A 34 14.04 -1.43 -23.42
N VAL A 35 15.34 -1.39 -23.65
CA VAL A 35 15.93 -1.16 -24.97
C VAL A 35 16.92 -2.27 -25.31
N PRO A 36 17.12 -2.59 -26.59
CA PRO A 36 18.14 -3.54 -27.01
C PRO A 36 19.54 -3.07 -26.61
N VAL A 37 20.29 -3.96 -25.98
CA VAL A 37 21.68 -3.75 -25.58
C VAL A 37 22.63 -4.50 -26.54
N THR A 38 23.91 -4.09 -26.60
CA THR A 38 24.93 -4.66 -27.48
C THR A 38 26.08 -5.32 -26.71
N SER A 39 26.14 -5.16 -25.40
CA SER A 39 27.13 -5.81 -24.54
C SER A 39 26.80 -7.30 -24.42
N LEU A 40 27.66 -8.18 -24.94
CA LEU A 40 27.45 -9.63 -24.86
C LEU A 40 27.32 -10.12 -23.43
N TRP A 41 28.13 -9.57 -22.51
CA TRP A 41 28.09 -9.92 -21.10
C TRP A 41 26.71 -9.57 -20.46
N GLU A 42 26.17 -8.38 -20.75
CA GLU A 42 24.83 -7.97 -20.24
C GLU A 42 23.73 -8.86 -20.81
N ILE A 43 23.82 -9.19 -22.11
CA ILE A 43 22.88 -10.06 -22.81
C ILE A 43 22.89 -11.45 -22.16
N GLU A 44 24.06 -12.05 -22.00
CA GLU A 44 24.18 -13.40 -21.44
C GLU A 44 23.72 -13.46 -19.98
N ARG A 45 24.05 -12.45 -19.18
CA ARG A 45 23.56 -12.32 -17.81
C ARG A 45 22.03 -12.27 -17.77
N ALA A 46 21.41 -11.37 -18.52
CA ALA A 46 19.97 -11.22 -18.58
C ALA A 46 19.25 -12.49 -19.09
N GLN A 47 19.84 -13.15 -20.08
CA GLN A 47 19.35 -14.44 -20.62
C GLN A 47 19.45 -15.55 -19.56
N THR A 48 20.54 -15.62 -18.81
CA THR A 48 20.71 -16.61 -17.73
C THR A 48 19.68 -16.39 -16.63
N GLN A 49 19.53 -15.16 -16.15
CA GLN A 49 18.52 -14.81 -15.14
C GLN A 49 17.10 -15.18 -15.61
N THR A 50 16.76 -14.89 -16.88
CA THR A 50 15.44 -15.24 -17.44
C THR A 50 15.25 -16.76 -17.51
N ALA A 51 16.28 -17.52 -17.92
CA ALA A 51 16.23 -18.97 -17.99
C ALA A 51 16.11 -19.61 -16.59
N ASP A 52 16.82 -19.09 -15.60
CA ASP A 52 16.76 -19.56 -14.22
C ASP A 52 15.38 -19.27 -13.61
N ALA A 53 14.83 -18.07 -13.82
CA ALA A 53 13.46 -17.74 -13.42
C ALA A 53 12.42 -18.67 -14.07
N LEU A 54 12.56 -18.95 -15.35
CA LEU A 54 11.68 -19.86 -16.07
C LEU A 54 11.78 -21.29 -15.50
N ARG A 55 12.99 -21.78 -15.20
CA ARG A 55 13.22 -23.07 -14.55
C ARG A 55 12.53 -23.12 -13.19
N ARG A 56 12.67 -22.08 -12.35
CA ARG A 56 11.99 -22.00 -11.04
C ARG A 56 10.48 -22.01 -11.18
N ILE A 57 9.91 -21.31 -12.18
CA ILE A 57 8.46 -21.34 -12.46
C ILE A 57 7.99 -22.77 -12.81
N TRP A 58 8.78 -23.55 -13.53
CA TRP A 58 8.44 -24.94 -13.86
C TRP A 58 8.54 -25.88 -12.66
N GLN A 59 9.49 -25.62 -11.75
CA GLN A 59 9.73 -26.46 -10.56
C GLN A 59 8.81 -26.13 -9.39
N LYS A 60 8.65 -24.84 -9.06
CA LYS A 60 7.98 -24.35 -7.85
C LYS A 60 6.65 -23.63 -8.14
N GLY A 61 6.29 -23.45 -9.41
CA GLY A 61 5.13 -22.66 -9.79
C GLY A 61 5.42 -21.16 -9.87
N SER A 62 4.37 -20.38 -10.14
CA SER A 62 4.48 -18.92 -10.28
C SER A 62 4.62 -18.26 -8.91
N ILE A 63 5.45 -17.22 -8.87
CA ILE A 63 5.62 -16.33 -7.70
C ILE A 63 4.73 -15.10 -7.85
N SER A 64 4.26 -14.54 -6.73
CA SER A 64 3.49 -13.29 -6.71
C SER A 64 4.34 -12.13 -6.22
N PHE A 65 4.34 -11.04 -6.97
CA PHE A 65 4.92 -9.75 -6.60
C PHE A 65 3.83 -8.72 -6.23
N GLY A 66 2.66 -9.19 -5.81
CA GLY A 66 1.58 -8.34 -5.31
C GLY A 66 1.97 -7.63 -4.01
N GLY A 67 1.41 -6.44 -3.79
CA GLY A 67 1.69 -5.67 -2.57
C GLY A 67 2.91 -4.73 -2.65
N ILE A 68 3.75 -4.83 -3.68
CA ILE A 68 4.89 -3.94 -3.88
C ILE A 68 4.41 -2.58 -4.37
N ARG A 69 4.43 -1.60 -3.47
CA ARG A 69 4.11 -0.20 -3.76
C ARG A 69 5.39 0.62 -3.86
N ASP A 70 5.32 1.76 -4.55
CA ASP A 70 6.45 2.68 -4.62
C ASP A 70 6.58 3.44 -3.29
N ILE A 71 7.58 3.07 -2.50
CA ILE A 71 7.85 3.63 -1.17
C ILE A 71 8.91 4.73 -1.17
N ARG A 72 9.50 5.09 -2.32
CA ARG A 72 10.64 6.00 -2.40
C ARG A 72 10.36 7.39 -1.83
N SER A 73 9.13 7.88 -1.95
CA SER A 73 8.73 9.15 -1.32
C SER A 73 8.70 9.06 0.20
N SER A 74 8.24 7.93 0.74
CA SER A 74 8.19 7.68 2.19
C SER A 74 9.60 7.52 2.76
N MET A 75 10.49 6.81 2.05
CA MET A 75 11.91 6.69 2.46
C MET A 75 12.59 8.06 2.51
N LYS A 76 12.45 8.90 1.48
CA LYS A 76 12.98 10.27 1.48
C LYS A 76 12.45 11.13 2.63
N ARG A 77 11.19 10.92 3.02
CA ARG A 77 10.60 11.62 4.17
C ARG A 77 11.24 11.17 5.48
N LEU A 78 11.50 9.88 5.65
CA LEU A 78 12.20 9.34 6.82
C LEU A 78 13.64 9.85 6.93
N GLU A 79 14.37 9.93 5.81
CA GLU A 79 15.75 10.47 5.77
C GLU A 79 15.88 11.89 6.35
N ILE A 80 14.84 12.71 6.20
CA ILE A 80 14.80 14.07 6.75
C ILE A 80 14.09 14.15 8.11
N GLY A 81 13.83 13.01 8.76
CA GLY A 81 13.18 12.95 10.08
C GLY A 81 11.67 13.20 10.04
N GLY A 82 11.02 13.04 8.89
CA GLY A 82 9.56 13.20 8.76
C GLY A 82 8.79 12.01 9.29
N ILE A 83 7.54 12.25 9.70
CA ILE A 83 6.62 11.24 10.21
C ILE A 83 5.79 10.68 9.06
N LEU A 84 5.64 9.37 9.00
CA LEU A 84 4.79 8.66 8.04
C LEU A 84 3.36 8.52 8.56
N GLY A 85 2.39 8.57 7.65
CA GLY A 85 1.01 8.26 7.94
C GLY A 85 0.75 6.74 8.03
N MET A 86 -0.43 6.37 8.56
CA MET A 86 -0.83 4.96 8.70
C MET A 86 -0.78 4.20 7.37
N GLY A 87 -1.30 4.79 6.28
CA GLY A 87 -1.28 4.17 4.96
C GLY A 87 0.14 3.95 4.42
N GLU A 88 1.08 4.87 4.66
CA GLU A 88 2.48 4.74 4.24
C GLU A 88 3.18 3.60 5.01
N LEU A 89 3.00 3.54 6.32
CA LEU A 89 3.54 2.45 7.15
C LEU A 89 2.98 1.08 6.73
N ARG A 90 1.69 1.00 6.40
CA ARG A 90 1.09 -0.23 5.86
C ARG A 90 1.63 -0.63 4.49
N GLN A 91 1.93 0.34 3.62
CA GLN A 91 2.58 0.05 2.34
C GLN A 91 3.97 -0.53 2.53
N ILE A 92 4.75 -0.01 3.49
CA ILE A 92 6.05 -0.56 3.86
C ILE A 92 5.90 -1.97 4.45
N MET A 93 4.95 -2.17 5.36
CA MET A 93 4.64 -3.50 5.90
C MET A 93 4.31 -4.49 4.78
N SER A 94 3.46 -4.11 3.83
CA SER A 94 3.09 -4.97 2.69
C SER A 94 4.30 -5.30 1.80
N LEU A 95 5.22 -4.37 1.62
CA LEU A 95 6.48 -4.60 0.90
C LEU A 95 7.34 -5.65 1.63
N LEU A 96 7.54 -5.50 2.93
CA LEU A 96 8.32 -6.43 3.74
C LEU A 96 7.69 -7.82 3.82
N GLU A 97 6.37 -7.91 3.85
CA GLU A 97 5.64 -9.18 3.74
C GLU A 97 5.87 -9.85 2.37
N ALA A 98 5.83 -9.06 1.30
CA ALA A 98 6.15 -9.54 -0.04
C ALA A 98 7.62 -10.01 -0.11
N ALA A 99 8.57 -9.26 0.49
CA ALA A 99 9.97 -9.67 0.60
C ALA A 99 10.11 -11.04 1.29
N GLY A 100 9.40 -11.25 2.40
CA GLY A 100 9.40 -12.53 3.10
C GLY A 100 8.81 -13.69 2.30
N GLN A 101 7.76 -13.45 1.51
CA GLN A 101 7.18 -14.45 0.62
C GLN A 101 8.13 -14.79 -0.54
N VAL A 102 8.75 -13.76 -1.14
CA VAL A 102 9.69 -13.90 -2.25
C VAL A 102 10.96 -14.61 -1.78
N GLN A 103 11.51 -14.24 -0.61
CA GLN A 103 12.65 -14.90 0.00
C GLN A 103 12.40 -16.40 0.22
N LYS A 104 11.24 -16.76 0.77
CA LYS A 104 10.84 -18.17 0.97
C LYS A 104 10.74 -18.94 -0.34
N TYR A 105 10.20 -18.31 -1.39
CA TYR A 105 10.15 -18.93 -2.72
C TYR A 105 11.56 -19.17 -3.28
N GLY A 106 12.50 -18.25 -3.02
CA GLY A 106 13.90 -18.34 -3.43
C GLY A 106 14.66 -19.49 -2.76
N ALA A 107 14.29 -19.85 -1.53
CA ALA A 107 15.00 -20.84 -0.74
C ALA A 107 15.06 -22.21 -1.45
N HIS A 108 16.23 -22.86 -1.37
CA HIS A 108 16.40 -24.23 -1.86
C HIS A 108 15.67 -25.22 -0.95
N GLU A 109 14.91 -26.13 -1.55
CA GLU A 109 14.18 -27.16 -0.81
C GLU A 109 15.04 -28.38 -0.47
N ARG A 110 16.16 -28.56 -1.20
CA ARG A 110 17.07 -29.69 -1.07
C ARG A 110 18.51 -29.23 -1.11
N ASP A 111 19.36 -29.87 -0.33
CA ASP A 111 20.80 -29.58 -0.25
C ASP A 111 21.57 -29.84 -1.57
N ASP A 112 20.99 -30.62 -2.50
CA ASP A 112 21.58 -30.97 -3.79
C ASP A 112 21.12 -30.04 -4.93
N GLU A 113 20.26 -29.05 -4.66
CA GLU A 113 19.88 -28.04 -5.65
C GLU A 113 21.09 -27.15 -5.97
N LYS A 114 21.36 -27.01 -7.26
CA LYS A 114 22.46 -26.15 -7.72
C LYS A 114 22.06 -24.67 -7.61
N ALA A 115 22.96 -23.90 -7.05
CA ALA A 115 22.87 -22.44 -7.04
C ALA A 115 22.63 -21.89 -8.46
N ASP A 116 21.82 -20.85 -8.57
CA ASP A 116 21.54 -20.19 -9.84
C ASP A 116 21.80 -18.67 -9.77
N SER A 117 21.60 -17.98 -10.88
CA SER A 117 21.91 -16.54 -10.99
C SER A 117 20.99 -15.62 -10.19
N LEU A 118 19.96 -16.15 -9.52
CA LEU A 118 18.97 -15.39 -8.75
C LEU A 118 19.14 -15.55 -7.23
N ASP A 119 19.91 -16.54 -6.77
CA ASP A 119 20.07 -16.85 -5.35
C ASP A 119 20.49 -15.63 -4.53
N GLU A 120 21.51 -14.92 -4.98
CA GLU A 120 22.01 -13.71 -4.33
C GLU A 120 20.90 -12.65 -4.13
N SER A 121 19.97 -12.54 -5.09
CA SER A 121 18.84 -11.61 -4.99
C SER A 121 17.80 -12.06 -3.97
N PHE A 122 17.55 -13.35 -3.85
CA PHE A 122 16.64 -13.87 -2.84
C PHE A 122 17.23 -13.83 -1.43
N GLU A 123 18.53 -14.10 -1.29
CA GLU A 123 19.28 -14.04 -0.03
C GLU A 123 19.42 -12.62 0.53
N PHE A 124 19.48 -11.63 -0.37
CA PHE A 124 19.56 -10.22 0.02
C PHE A 124 18.34 -9.73 0.78
N LEU A 125 17.16 -10.29 0.50
CA LEU A 125 15.89 -9.81 1.07
C LEU A 125 15.86 -10.03 2.59
N ASP A 126 15.49 -8.99 3.34
CA ASP A 126 15.28 -9.04 4.80
C ASP A 126 13.91 -8.49 5.17
N PRO A 127 12.91 -9.36 5.43
CA PRO A 127 11.53 -8.96 5.67
C PRO A 127 11.29 -8.23 7.00
N VAL A 128 12.30 -8.02 7.85
CA VAL A 128 12.21 -7.36 9.15
C VAL A 128 10.91 -7.71 9.92
N PRO A 129 10.70 -8.96 10.32
CA PRO A 129 9.40 -9.44 10.81
C PRO A 129 8.95 -8.76 12.11
N ALA A 130 9.89 -8.27 12.92
CA ALA A 130 9.57 -7.53 14.14
C ALA A 130 8.87 -6.20 13.83
N LEU A 131 9.36 -5.45 12.84
CA LEU A 131 8.76 -4.20 12.38
C LEU A 131 7.37 -4.45 11.79
N CYS A 132 7.23 -5.46 10.93
CA CYS A 132 5.94 -5.86 10.35
C CYS A 132 4.90 -6.17 11.43
N SER A 133 5.29 -6.94 12.46
CA SER A 133 4.40 -7.32 13.55
C SER A 133 3.95 -6.11 14.37
N GLU A 134 4.85 -5.16 14.59
CA GLU A 134 4.55 -3.95 15.36
C GLU A 134 3.62 -3.01 14.57
N ILE A 135 3.89 -2.77 13.29
CA ILE A 135 3.01 -1.96 12.43
C ILE A 135 1.60 -2.60 12.39
N ARG A 136 1.51 -3.91 12.15
CA ARG A 136 0.24 -4.64 12.09
C ARG A 136 -0.54 -4.58 13.40
N ARG A 137 0.15 -4.63 14.55
CA ARG A 137 -0.48 -4.50 15.86
C ARG A 137 -1.07 -3.11 16.08
N CYS A 138 -0.39 -2.07 15.62
CA CYS A 138 -0.80 -0.68 15.85
C CYS A 138 -1.81 -0.16 14.83
N ILE A 139 -1.73 -0.61 13.56
CA ILE A 139 -2.48 -0.03 12.44
C ILE A 139 -3.35 -1.10 11.78
N LEU A 140 -4.67 -0.95 11.90
CA LEU A 140 -5.67 -1.90 11.37
C LEU A 140 -6.04 -1.59 9.92
N ALA A 141 -6.19 -0.30 9.58
CA ALA A 141 -6.51 0.18 8.23
C ALA A 141 -5.72 1.47 7.92
N ASP A 142 -5.86 2.01 6.71
CA ASP A 142 -5.11 3.20 6.27
C ASP A 142 -5.47 4.47 7.08
N ASP A 143 -6.61 4.44 7.77
CA ASP A 143 -7.16 5.50 8.60
C ASP A 143 -7.58 5.03 10.01
N GLU A 144 -7.24 3.78 10.36
CA GLU A 144 -7.66 3.17 11.63
C GLU A 144 -6.47 2.64 12.43
N MET A 145 -6.28 3.22 13.61
CA MET A 145 -5.32 2.76 14.63
C MET A 145 -6.00 1.89 15.66
N ALA A 146 -5.36 0.79 16.03
CA ALA A 146 -5.86 -0.12 17.07
C ALA A 146 -6.05 0.59 18.41
N ASP A 147 -7.10 0.25 19.14
CA ASP A 147 -7.35 0.82 20.48
C ASP A 147 -6.18 0.55 21.45
N ASP A 148 -5.56 -0.61 21.32
CA ASP A 148 -4.44 -1.10 22.13
C ASP A 148 -3.06 -0.81 21.53
N ALA A 149 -2.99 0.07 20.53
CA ALA A 149 -1.70 0.50 19.95
C ALA A 149 -0.77 1.09 21.05
N SER A 150 -1.34 1.78 22.04
CA SER A 150 -0.69 2.12 23.31
C SER A 150 -1.65 2.03 24.48
N SER A 151 -1.12 1.86 25.68
CA SER A 151 -1.93 1.90 26.92
C SER A 151 -2.59 3.27 27.16
N ALA A 152 -1.92 4.34 26.72
CA ALA A 152 -2.45 5.70 26.80
C ALA A 152 -3.65 5.88 25.86
N LEU A 153 -3.53 5.46 24.58
CA LEU A 153 -4.62 5.52 23.61
C LEU A 153 -5.84 4.73 24.08
N PHE A 154 -5.62 3.52 24.59
CA PHE A 154 -6.68 2.69 25.16
C PHE A 154 -7.43 3.41 26.28
N SER A 155 -6.70 4.04 27.22
CA SER A 155 -7.28 4.78 28.34
C SER A 155 -8.06 6.01 27.87
N ILE A 156 -7.52 6.75 26.89
CA ILE A 156 -8.17 7.93 26.30
C ILE A 156 -9.49 7.51 25.62
N ARG A 157 -9.46 6.52 24.74
CA ARG A 157 -10.66 6.05 24.03
C ARG A 157 -11.72 5.46 24.95
N ARG A 158 -11.29 4.77 26.01
CA ARG A 158 -12.20 4.33 27.08
C ARG A 158 -12.89 5.51 27.75
N SER A 159 -12.12 6.56 28.11
CA SER A 159 -12.66 7.78 28.71
C SER A 159 -13.60 8.51 27.76
N MET A 160 -13.28 8.56 26.47
CA MET A 160 -14.15 9.14 25.43
C MET A 160 -15.51 8.42 25.36
N ARG A 161 -15.50 7.09 25.34
CA ARG A 161 -16.75 6.30 25.35
C ARG A 161 -17.60 6.61 26.60
N GLN A 162 -16.98 6.60 27.76
CA GLN A 162 -17.69 6.94 29.02
C GLN A 162 -18.24 8.37 29.02
N MET A 163 -17.50 9.34 28.45
CA MET A 163 -17.93 10.72 28.35
C MET A 163 -19.08 10.87 27.35
N ASN A 164 -18.98 10.20 26.21
CA ASN A 164 -20.05 10.16 25.22
C ASN A 164 -21.35 9.61 25.79
N ASP A 165 -21.28 8.51 26.55
CA ASP A 165 -22.46 7.94 27.25
C ASP A 165 -23.07 8.91 28.22
N LYS A 166 -22.26 9.64 29.01
CA LYS A 166 -22.75 10.65 29.97
C LYS A 166 -23.45 11.80 29.24
N VAL A 167 -22.88 12.31 28.12
CA VAL A 167 -23.50 13.35 27.31
C VAL A 167 -24.86 12.88 26.78
N HIS A 168 -24.87 11.69 26.16
CA HIS A 168 -26.10 11.12 25.60
C HIS A 168 -27.17 10.88 26.67
N ASN A 169 -26.81 10.34 27.82
CA ASN A 169 -27.78 10.12 28.93
C ASN A 169 -28.37 11.44 29.43
N THR A 170 -27.55 12.49 29.60
CA THR A 170 -28.00 13.81 30.03
C THR A 170 -28.94 14.43 28.98
N LEU A 171 -28.57 14.42 27.72
CA LEU A 171 -29.38 14.98 26.65
C LEU A 171 -30.67 14.18 26.42
N ASN A 172 -30.64 12.85 26.49
CA ASN A 172 -31.83 12.00 26.39
C ASN A 172 -32.81 12.26 27.51
N ALA A 173 -32.35 12.50 28.72
CA ALA A 173 -33.22 12.90 29.85
C ALA A 173 -33.90 14.25 29.56
N MET A 174 -33.21 15.20 28.93
CA MET A 174 -33.79 16.48 28.50
C MET A 174 -34.77 16.31 27.35
N VAL A 175 -34.42 15.55 26.31
CA VAL A 175 -35.27 15.30 25.11
C VAL A 175 -36.59 14.61 25.52
N ASN A 176 -36.55 13.71 26.47
CA ASN A 176 -37.73 12.98 26.96
C ASN A 176 -38.46 13.69 28.13
N GLY A 177 -37.90 14.78 28.65
CA GLY A 177 -38.44 15.55 29.77
C GLY A 177 -39.17 16.83 29.35
N ALA A 178 -39.20 17.81 30.27
CA ALA A 178 -39.91 19.07 30.09
C ALA A 178 -39.46 19.92 28.89
N VAL A 179 -38.22 19.71 28.39
CA VAL A 179 -37.66 20.47 27.27
C VAL A 179 -38.22 20.01 25.93
N ARG A 180 -38.84 18.82 25.86
CA ARG A 180 -39.34 18.21 24.61
C ARG A 180 -40.25 19.12 23.78
N THR A 181 -41.13 19.88 24.44
CA THR A 181 -42.09 20.78 23.77
C THR A 181 -41.42 21.95 23.06
N TYR A 182 -40.21 22.32 23.51
CA TYR A 182 -39.42 23.42 22.97
C TYR A 182 -38.52 23.01 21.79
N LEU A 183 -38.34 21.68 21.58
CA LEU A 183 -37.54 21.15 20.52
C LEU A 183 -38.27 21.18 19.19
N GLN A 184 -37.54 21.43 18.09
CA GLN A 184 -38.03 21.25 16.74
C GLN A 184 -38.18 19.76 16.43
N ASP A 185 -37.16 18.97 16.77
CA ASP A 185 -37.13 17.52 16.67
C ASP A 185 -36.55 16.94 17.95
N ALA A 186 -37.07 15.78 18.38
CA ALA A 186 -36.60 15.08 19.58
C ALA A 186 -35.34 14.24 19.30
N VAL A 187 -34.28 14.89 18.77
CA VAL A 187 -33.01 14.26 18.39
C VAL A 187 -31.82 15.01 19.01
N ILE A 188 -30.75 14.25 19.25
CA ILE A 188 -29.44 14.82 19.60
C ILE A 188 -28.69 15.03 18.32
N THR A 189 -28.10 16.21 18.13
CA THR A 189 -27.32 16.57 16.94
C THR A 189 -25.91 16.98 17.33
N MET A 190 -24.98 16.96 16.37
CA MET A 190 -23.64 17.48 16.57
C MET A 190 -23.43 18.71 15.69
N ARG A 191 -22.89 19.79 16.26
CA ARG A 191 -22.48 21.01 15.54
C ARG A 191 -21.11 21.44 16.09
N ASP A 192 -20.17 21.70 15.20
CA ASP A 192 -18.78 22.08 15.53
C ASP A 192 -18.13 21.15 16.57
N GLY A 193 -18.40 19.85 16.47
CA GLY A 193 -17.88 18.82 17.39
C GLY A 193 -18.51 18.87 18.79
N ARG A 194 -19.70 19.49 18.94
CA ARG A 194 -20.45 19.59 20.20
C ARG A 194 -21.84 19.00 20.08
N TYR A 195 -22.26 18.30 21.08
CA TYR A 195 -23.62 17.77 21.15
C TYR A 195 -24.60 18.87 21.50
N CYS A 196 -25.60 19.05 20.65
CA CYS A 196 -26.60 20.10 20.70
C CYS A 196 -28.02 19.53 20.58
N LEU A 197 -29.02 20.32 21.04
CA LEU A 197 -30.43 20.06 20.79
C LEU A 197 -31.00 21.08 19.80
N PRO A 198 -31.83 20.64 18.81
CA PRO A 198 -32.51 21.54 17.86
C PRO A 198 -33.73 22.19 18.55
N VAL A 199 -33.60 23.44 18.97
CA VAL A 199 -34.62 24.20 19.70
C VAL A 199 -35.34 25.14 18.75
N LYS A 200 -36.66 25.26 18.84
CA LYS A 200 -37.43 26.27 18.10
C LYS A 200 -36.97 27.67 18.53
N ALA A 201 -36.74 28.55 17.58
CA ALA A 201 -36.15 29.88 17.82
C ALA A 201 -37.01 30.69 18.84
N GLU A 202 -38.34 30.55 18.79
CA GLU A 202 -39.30 31.18 19.72
C GLU A 202 -39.15 30.71 21.19
N HIS A 203 -38.61 29.53 21.42
CA HIS A 203 -38.41 28.92 22.72
C HIS A 203 -36.95 29.01 23.23
N ARG A 204 -36.10 29.82 22.60
CA ARG A 204 -34.68 29.96 22.98
C ARG A 204 -34.45 30.21 24.47
N SER A 205 -35.29 31.04 25.10
CA SER A 205 -35.18 31.40 26.52
C SER A 205 -35.49 30.23 27.47
N GLN A 206 -36.18 29.20 27.02
CA GLN A 206 -36.59 28.04 27.79
C GLN A 206 -35.51 26.96 27.89
N VAL A 207 -34.50 27.03 27.00
CA VAL A 207 -33.35 26.10 26.96
C VAL A 207 -32.07 26.91 27.15
N PRO A 208 -31.62 27.12 28.41
CA PRO A 208 -30.38 27.83 28.66
C PRO A 208 -29.18 27.09 28.09
N GLY A 209 -28.38 27.78 27.27
CA GLY A 209 -27.23 27.17 26.62
C GLY A 209 -26.57 28.08 25.59
N MET A 210 -25.56 27.56 24.95
CA MET A 210 -24.81 28.24 23.86
C MET A 210 -25.37 27.85 22.51
N ILE A 211 -25.58 28.84 21.64
CA ILE A 211 -25.99 28.58 20.24
C ILE A 211 -24.72 28.34 19.42
N HIS A 212 -24.66 27.21 18.76
CA HIS A 212 -23.55 26.85 17.87
C HIS A 212 -23.91 26.97 16.37
N ASP A 213 -25.19 26.84 16.04
CA ASP A 213 -25.64 26.91 14.66
C ASP A 213 -27.13 27.28 14.61
N GLN A 214 -27.62 27.64 13.41
CA GLN A 214 -29.05 27.84 13.13
C GLN A 214 -29.44 27.27 11.77
N SER A 215 -30.70 26.88 11.61
CA SER A 215 -31.22 26.44 10.32
C SER A 215 -31.20 27.58 9.29
N ALA A 216 -31.19 27.26 8.01
CA ALA A 216 -31.18 28.25 6.92
C ALA A 216 -32.37 29.23 6.98
N THR A 217 -33.50 28.82 7.53
CA THR A 217 -34.69 29.67 7.73
C THR A 217 -34.65 30.44 9.06
N GLY A 218 -33.67 30.19 9.94
CA GLY A 218 -33.58 30.78 11.25
C GLY A 218 -34.61 30.26 12.26
N SER A 219 -35.49 29.34 11.87
CA SER A 219 -36.56 28.80 12.73
C SER A 219 -36.09 27.82 13.81
N THR A 220 -34.89 27.23 13.64
CA THR A 220 -34.28 26.26 14.56
C THR A 220 -32.91 26.74 14.99
N LEU A 221 -32.66 26.71 16.30
CA LEU A 221 -31.34 26.99 16.88
C LEU A 221 -30.77 25.69 17.43
N PHE A 222 -29.51 25.40 17.09
CA PHE A 222 -28.77 24.27 17.66
C PHE A 222 -28.07 24.75 18.91
N ILE A 223 -28.68 24.41 20.05
CA ILE A 223 -28.23 24.85 21.37
C ILE A 223 -27.51 23.73 22.10
N GLU A 224 -26.29 24.03 22.60
CA GLU A 224 -25.59 23.23 23.59
C GLU A 224 -26.15 23.59 24.98
N PRO A 225 -26.95 22.73 25.64
CA PRO A 225 -27.49 23.04 26.94
C PRO A 225 -26.40 23.23 28.00
N MET A 226 -26.59 24.16 28.94
CA MET A 226 -25.62 24.40 30.02
C MET A 226 -25.27 23.11 30.81
N ALA A 227 -26.22 22.19 30.92
CA ALA A 227 -26.03 20.90 31.58
C ALA A 227 -24.93 20.02 30.94
N VAL A 228 -24.63 20.22 29.69
CA VAL A 228 -23.62 19.40 28.96
C VAL A 228 -22.39 20.18 28.52
N VAL A 229 -22.32 21.49 28.72
CA VAL A 229 -21.18 22.33 28.31
C VAL A 229 -19.85 21.80 28.85
N LYS A 230 -19.81 21.44 30.13
CA LYS A 230 -18.61 20.87 30.74
C LYS A 230 -18.26 19.51 30.12
N LEU A 231 -19.23 18.63 29.92
CA LEU A 231 -19.02 17.30 29.34
C LEU A 231 -18.51 17.39 27.88
N ASN A 232 -19.08 18.31 27.11
CA ASN A 232 -18.62 18.58 25.74
C ASN A 232 -17.20 19.15 25.73
N ASN A 233 -16.82 20.00 26.66
CA ASN A 233 -15.45 20.51 26.80
C ASN A 233 -14.47 19.39 27.13
N ASP A 234 -14.82 18.56 28.13
CA ASP A 234 -14.01 17.42 28.55
C ASP A 234 -13.86 16.40 27.39
N PHE A 235 -14.92 16.17 26.60
CA PHE A 235 -14.88 15.30 25.42
C PHE A 235 -13.97 15.87 24.33
N LYS A 236 -14.04 17.19 24.08
CA LYS A 236 -13.16 17.86 23.09
C LYS A 236 -11.69 17.80 23.52
N GLU A 237 -11.42 17.93 24.82
CA GLU A 237 -10.06 17.74 25.34
C GLU A 237 -9.54 16.32 25.12
N LEU A 238 -10.40 15.30 25.29
CA LEU A 238 -10.04 13.91 25.02
C LEU A 238 -9.77 13.66 23.53
N LEU A 239 -10.52 14.28 22.61
CA LEU A 239 -10.25 14.21 21.17
C LEU A 239 -8.86 14.77 20.82
N LEU A 240 -8.46 15.88 21.42
CA LEU A 240 -7.13 16.45 21.21
C LEU A 240 -6.03 15.53 21.77
N LYS A 241 -6.27 14.93 22.94
CA LYS A 241 -5.33 13.94 23.52
C LYS A 241 -5.20 12.69 22.67
N GLU A 242 -6.31 12.22 22.09
CA GLU A 242 -6.30 11.09 21.15
C GLU A 242 -5.43 11.40 19.94
N GLN A 243 -5.64 12.56 19.32
CA GLN A 243 -4.85 12.96 18.14
C GLN A 243 -3.35 13.06 18.48
N GLN A 244 -3.00 13.69 19.61
CA GLN A 244 -1.62 13.80 20.07
C GLN A 244 -0.97 12.44 20.31
N GLU A 245 -1.70 11.50 20.90
CA GLU A 245 -1.19 10.16 21.16
C GLU A 245 -1.02 9.36 19.84
N ILE A 246 -1.96 9.50 18.89
CA ILE A 246 -1.83 8.91 17.55
C ILE A 246 -0.59 9.45 16.84
N GLU A 247 -0.36 10.77 16.84
CA GLU A 247 0.81 11.41 16.25
C GLU A 247 2.11 10.89 16.88
N LYS A 248 2.11 10.71 18.21
CA LYS A 248 3.25 10.14 18.94
C LYS A 248 3.53 8.69 18.51
N ILE A 249 2.51 7.84 18.42
CA ILE A 249 2.65 6.44 17.98
C ILE A 249 3.19 6.39 16.54
N LEU A 250 2.68 7.23 15.64
CA LEU A 250 3.17 7.33 14.27
C LEU A 250 4.62 7.80 14.21
N SER A 251 5.01 8.74 15.08
CA SER A 251 6.41 9.18 15.20
C SER A 251 7.32 8.05 15.65
N GLU A 252 6.95 7.30 16.69
CA GLU A 252 7.71 6.16 17.19
C GLU A 252 7.85 5.04 16.14
N LEU A 253 6.77 4.72 15.40
CA LEU A 253 6.80 3.75 14.31
C LEU A 253 7.67 4.24 13.13
N SER A 254 7.60 5.54 12.82
CA SER A 254 8.42 6.14 11.76
C SER A 254 9.91 6.10 12.12
N GLU A 255 10.28 6.41 13.35
CA GLU A 255 11.65 6.34 13.83
C GLU A 255 12.19 4.89 13.76
N LYS A 256 11.40 3.91 14.21
CA LYS A 256 11.76 2.49 14.07
C LYS A 256 11.91 2.07 12.61
N THR A 257 11.03 2.54 11.74
CA THR A 257 11.10 2.26 10.29
C THR A 257 12.33 2.91 9.68
N ALA A 258 12.69 4.13 10.08
CA ALA A 258 13.86 4.84 9.61
C ALA A 258 15.18 4.10 9.92
N ALA A 259 15.24 3.36 11.03
CA ALA A 259 16.39 2.53 11.37
C ALA A 259 16.68 1.42 10.33
N TYR A 260 15.69 1.03 9.53
CA TYR A 260 15.79 0.03 8.46
C TYR A 260 15.64 0.63 7.06
N ALA A 261 15.73 1.95 6.88
CA ALA A 261 15.41 2.63 5.62
C ALA A 261 16.25 2.14 4.44
N ASP A 262 17.56 1.95 4.64
CA ASP A 262 18.47 1.44 3.61
C ASP A 262 18.11 0.01 3.21
N GLN A 263 17.83 -0.86 4.18
CA GLN A 263 17.42 -2.25 3.95
C GLN A 263 16.08 -2.30 3.20
N ILE A 264 15.08 -1.55 3.65
CA ILE A 264 13.75 -1.48 3.01
C ILE A 264 13.85 -0.95 1.58
N SER A 265 14.73 0.03 1.34
CA SER A 265 14.99 0.55 -0.02
C SER A 265 15.66 -0.51 -0.89
N GLY A 266 16.64 -1.24 -0.35
CA GLY A 266 17.28 -2.36 -1.05
C GLY A 266 16.31 -3.48 -1.38
N ASP A 267 15.47 -3.88 -0.44
CA ASP A 267 14.41 -4.87 -0.65
C ASP A 267 13.45 -4.45 -1.79
N TYR A 268 13.04 -3.16 -1.79
CA TYR A 268 12.22 -2.63 -2.87
C TYR A 268 12.90 -2.77 -4.24
N ASP A 269 14.16 -2.39 -4.35
CA ASP A 269 14.89 -2.45 -5.61
C ASP A 269 15.08 -3.89 -6.10
N VAL A 270 15.40 -4.82 -5.18
CA VAL A 270 15.55 -6.25 -5.49
C VAL A 270 14.21 -6.86 -5.89
N LEU A 271 13.13 -6.55 -5.18
CA LEU A 271 11.79 -7.04 -5.53
C LEU A 271 11.32 -6.55 -6.90
N VAL A 272 11.59 -5.28 -7.23
CA VAL A 272 11.30 -4.71 -8.57
C VAL A 272 12.12 -5.39 -9.66
N GLU A 273 13.40 -5.70 -9.40
CA GLU A 273 14.26 -6.41 -10.35
C GLU A 273 13.78 -7.85 -10.55
N LEU A 274 13.48 -8.57 -9.48
CA LEU A 274 12.94 -9.93 -9.57
C LEU A 274 11.61 -9.96 -10.31
N ASP A 275 10.66 -9.05 -10.02
CA ASP A 275 9.40 -8.94 -10.74
C ASP A 275 9.63 -8.74 -12.25
N PHE A 276 10.57 -7.87 -12.63
CA PHE A 276 10.95 -7.67 -14.03
C PHE A 276 11.56 -8.92 -14.69
N ILE A 277 12.44 -9.64 -13.97
CA ILE A 277 13.04 -10.89 -14.48
C ILE A 277 11.97 -11.97 -14.65
N PHE A 278 11.10 -12.14 -13.66
CA PHE A 278 10.01 -13.11 -13.70
C PHE A 278 8.95 -12.75 -14.76
N ALA A 279 8.70 -11.47 -15.02
CA ALA A 279 7.84 -11.03 -16.13
C ALA A 279 8.41 -11.48 -17.49
N LYS A 280 9.73 -11.37 -17.70
CA LYS A 280 10.40 -11.90 -18.90
C LYS A 280 10.27 -13.42 -18.99
N ALA A 281 10.42 -14.13 -17.88
CA ALA A 281 10.27 -15.58 -17.84
C ALA A 281 8.83 -16.02 -18.13
N MET A 282 7.83 -15.29 -17.60
CA MET A 282 6.41 -15.56 -17.90
C MET A 282 6.08 -15.33 -19.37
N LEU A 283 6.58 -14.25 -19.96
CA LEU A 283 6.43 -14.01 -21.40
C LEU A 283 7.12 -15.09 -22.23
N ALA A 284 8.34 -15.50 -21.84
CA ALA A 284 9.04 -16.60 -22.50
C ALA A 284 8.26 -17.92 -22.45
N LYS A 285 7.64 -18.23 -21.31
CA LYS A 285 6.75 -19.38 -21.13
C LYS A 285 5.52 -19.30 -22.03
N GLU A 286 4.86 -18.15 -22.09
CA GLU A 286 3.68 -17.91 -22.93
C GLU A 286 4.01 -18.10 -24.43
N MET A 287 5.17 -17.61 -24.86
CA MET A 287 5.61 -17.67 -26.23
C MET A 287 6.26 -19.01 -26.62
N ASN A 288 6.44 -19.95 -25.67
CA ASN A 288 7.30 -21.14 -25.84
C ASN A 288 8.69 -20.77 -26.40
N ALA A 289 9.24 -19.67 -25.88
CA ALA A 289 10.51 -19.13 -26.36
C ALA A 289 11.70 -19.99 -25.92
N VAL A 290 12.73 -20.04 -26.75
CA VAL A 290 14.00 -20.68 -26.44
C VAL A 290 15.09 -19.63 -26.28
N ARG A 291 16.10 -19.93 -25.45
CA ARG A 291 17.25 -19.03 -25.27
C ARG A 291 18.06 -18.96 -26.60
N PRO A 292 18.21 -17.76 -27.18
CA PRO A 292 19.08 -17.59 -28.37
C PRO A 292 20.55 -17.70 -27.96
N VAL A 293 21.37 -18.20 -28.87
CA VAL A 293 22.83 -18.23 -28.76
C VAL A 293 23.40 -17.05 -29.54
N PHE A 294 24.10 -16.17 -28.87
CA PHE A 294 24.72 -15.01 -29.49
C PHE A 294 26.11 -15.36 -30.05
N ASN A 295 26.51 -14.73 -31.15
CA ASN A 295 27.82 -14.91 -31.77
C ASN A 295 28.36 -13.58 -32.30
N ASP A 296 29.67 -13.53 -32.52
CA ASP A 296 30.42 -12.41 -33.09
C ASP A 296 30.65 -12.54 -34.61
N GLN A 297 30.24 -13.66 -35.20
CA GLN A 297 30.44 -13.99 -36.63
C GLN A 297 29.44 -13.30 -37.53
N ARG A 298 28.56 -12.45 -37.02
CA ARG A 298 27.46 -11.79 -37.77
C ARG A 298 26.54 -12.79 -38.48
N ARG A 299 26.37 -13.96 -37.91
CA ARG A 299 25.56 -15.04 -38.46
C ARG A 299 24.21 -15.06 -37.79
N ILE A 300 23.14 -15.10 -38.57
CA ILE A 300 21.78 -15.31 -38.09
C ILE A 300 21.35 -16.70 -38.60
N SER A 301 20.91 -17.58 -37.68
CA SER A 301 20.34 -18.88 -38.03
C SER A 301 19.10 -19.10 -37.17
N ILE A 302 17.95 -19.17 -37.77
CA ILE A 302 16.68 -19.38 -37.11
C ILE A 302 16.12 -20.72 -37.61
N LYS A 303 15.88 -21.66 -36.69
CA LYS A 303 15.28 -22.96 -36.99
C LYS A 303 13.84 -22.97 -36.46
N GLU A 304 12.90 -23.21 -37.37
CA GLU A 304 11.46 -23.28 -37.05
C GLU A 304 10.94 -22.08 -36.25
N GLY A 305 11.45 -20.88 -36.54
CA GLY A 305 11.07 -19.66 -35.89
C GLY A 305 9.61 -19.30 -36.16
N ARG A 306 8.86 -18.96 -35.10
CA ARG A 306 7.48 -18.51 -35.21
C ARG A 306 7.39 -17.04 -34.83
N HIS A 307 6.61 -16.28 -35.60
CA HIS A 307 6.42 -14.87 -35.30
C HIS A 307 5.60 -14.73 -34.00
N PRO A 308 6.12 -14.04 -32.98
CA PRO A 308 5.53 -14.04 -31.63
C PRO A 308 4.16 -13.33 -31.51
N LEU A 309 3.79 -12.51 -32.50
CA LEU A 309 2.52 -11.78 -32.53
C LEU A 309 1.44 -12.46 -33.37
N LEU A 310 1.74 -13.58 -34.01
CA LEU A 310 0.77 -14.36 -34.75
C LEU A 310 0.16 -15.45 -33.89
N ASP A 311 -1.04 -15.89 -34.24
CA ASP A 311 -1.74 -17.00 -33.58
C ASP A 311 -0.85 -18.25 -33.57
N PRO A 312 -0.45 -18.78 -32.39
CA PRO A 312 0.44 -19.94 -32.29
C PRO A 312 -0.08 -21.19 -33.01
N LYS A 313 -1.41 -21.30 -33.24
CA LYS A 313 -2.05 -22.43 -33.91
C LYS A 313 -2.02 -22.30 -35.43
N LYS A 314 -1.80 -21.10 -35.95
CA LYS A 314 -1.86 -20.80 -37.41
C LYS A 314 -0.53 -20.37 -37.99
N VAL A 315 0.43 -19.93 -37.15
CA VAL A 315 1.72 -19.46 -37.60
C VAL A 315 2.54 -20.60 -38.20
N VAL A 316 3.02 -20.37 -39.41
CA VAL A 316 3.92 -21.33 -40.11
C VAL A 316 5.35 -21.06 -39.63
N PRO A 317 6.08 -22.06 -39.14
CA PRO A 317 7.46 -21.91 -38.74
C PRO A 317 8.36 -21.67 -39.96
N VAL A 318 9.36 -20.81 -39.81
CA VAL A 318 10.33 -20.46 -40.87
C VAL A 318 11.74 -20.81 -40.41
N THR A 319 12.52 -21.39 -41.30
CA THR A 319 13.96 -21.66 -41.10
C THR A 319 14.76 -20.75 -42.02
N VAL A 320 15.72 -19.99 -41.45
CA VAL A 320 16.59 -19.03 -42.17
C VAL A 320 18.04 -19.27 -41.78
#